data_37521374802b50c794a7967a33735cb7
#
_entry.id   37521374802b50c794a7967a33735cb7
#
_cell.length_a   1.000
_cell.length_b   1.000
_cell.length_c   1.000
_cell.angle_alpha   90.00
_cell.angle_beta   90.00
_cell.angle_gamma   90.00
#
_symmetry.space_group_name_H-M   'P 1'
#
loop_
_entity.id
_entity.type
_entity.pdbx_description
1 polymer ?
#
loop_
_entity_poly.entity_id
_entity_poly.type
_entity_poly.pdbx_seq_one_letter_code
_entity_poly.pdbx_strand_id
1 'polypeptide(L)'
;MQGKIIKGIAGFYYVHVVEFGVYECKAKGVFRKEKIKPLVGDNVEIEVLDESEKKGNIVKILPRQNELIRPAVANIDQALVVFAITKPNPHFNLLDRFLVMMESKEIPVVLCFNKEDIATDPQIKELEEIYETCGYPMAVSYTHLTL
;
A
#
# COMPACT_ATOMS: atom_id res chain seq x y z
N MET A 1 -5.89 -22.58 -7.29
CA MET A 1 -4.52 -22.02 -7.21
C MET A 1 -4.49 -20.88 -6.22
N GLN A 2 -3.34 -20.61 -5.60
CA GLN A 2 -3.17 -19.46 -4.71
C GLN A 2 -2.39 -18.35 -5.40
N GLY A 3 -2.76 -17.10 -5.14
CA GLY A 3 -2.09 -15.93 -5.68
C GLY A 3 -2.35 -14.68 -4.85
N LYS A 4 -1.74 -13.57 -5.26
CA LYS A 4 -1.89 -12.25 -4.61
C LYS A 4 -2.60 -11.29 -5.56
N ILE A 5 -3.58 -10.55 -5.05
CA ILE A 5 -4.24 -9.48 -5.82
C ILE A 5 -3.26 -8.32 -5.97
N ILE A 6 -2.88 -8.01 -7.20
CA ILE A 6 -1.97 -6.91 -7.53
C ILE A 6 -2.70 -5.67 -8.05
N LYS A 7 -3.96 -5.81 -8.49
CA LYS A 7 -4.75 -4.73 -9.08
C LYS A 7 -6.23 -5.05 -8.99
N GLY A 8 -7.08 -4.02 -8.80
CA GLY A 8 -8.53 -4.13 -8.82
C GLY A 8 -9.14 -2.98 -9.62
N ILE A 9 -9.90 -3.29 -10.69
CA ILE A 9 -10.54 -2.29 -11.56
C ILE A 9 -11.94 -2.77 -11.94
N ALA A 10 -12.93 -1.91 -11.75
CA ALA A 10 -14.31 -2.11 -12.23
C ALA A 10 -14.92 -3.49 -11.85
N GLY A 11 -14.55 -4.03 -10.69
CA GLY A 11 -15.05 -5.32 -10.22
C GLY A 11 -14.26 -6.53 -10.70
N PHE A 12 -13.20 -6.33 -11.47
CA PHE A 12 -12.22 -7.33 -11.82
C PHE A 12 -10.98 -7.20 -10.93
N TYR A 13 -10.38 -8.32 -10.60
CA TYR A 13 -9.17 -8.44 -9.79
C TYR A 13 -8.10 -9.19 -10.57
N TYR A 14 -6.92 -8.62 -10.62
CA TYR A 14 -5.77 -9.22 -11.27
C TYR A 14 -4.94 -9.92 -10.21
N VAL A 15 -4.89 -11.25 -10.30
CA VAL A 15 -4.25 -12.11 -9.31
C VAL A 15 -2.96 -12.67 -9.89
N HIS A 16 -1.84 -12.31 -9.30
CA HIS A 16 -0.55 -12.89 -9.66
C HIS A 16 -0.37 -14.24 -8.96
N VAL A 17 -0.22 -15.29 -9.76
CA VAL A 17 0.08 -16.66 -9.33
C VAL A 17 1.53 -16.96 -9.71
N VAL A 18 2.34 -17.34 -8.73
CA VAL A 18 3.77 -17.64 -8.96
C VAL A 18 3.91 -18.73 -10.02
N GLU A 19 4.86 -18.56 -10.96
CA GLU A 19 5.13 -19.43 -12.11
C GLU A 19 4.05 -19.45 -13.21
N PHE A 20 2.80 -19.07 -12.90
CA PHE A 20 1.68 -19.12 -13.84
C PHE A 20 1.28 -17.75 -14.41
N GLY A 21 1.73 -16.65 -13.79
CA GLY A 21 1.47 -15.29 -14.27
C GLY A 21 0.19 -14.67 -13.67
N VAL A 22 -0.41 -13.73 -14.40
CA VAL A 22 -1.54 -12.93 -13.91
C VAL A 22 -2.85 -13.42 -14.49
N TYR A 23 -3.81 -13.68 -13.61
CA TYR A 23 -5.18 -14.07 -13.97
C TYR A 23 -6.15 -12.93 -13.74
N GLU A 24 -7.03 -12.68 -14.70
CA GLU A 24 -8.17 -11.78 -14.52
C GLU A 24 -9.32 -12.52 -13.84
N CYS A 25 -9.67 -12.12 -12.62
CA CYS A 25 -10.63 -12.82 -11.79
C CYS A 25 -11.82 -11.95 -11.41
N LYS A 26 -12.98 -12.58 -11.25
CA LYS A 26 -14.16 -12.01 -10.60
C LYS A 26 -14.30 -12.55 -9.18
N ALA A 27 -14.78 -11.73 -8.26
CA ALA A 27 -15.15 -12.21 -6.93
C ALA A 27 -16.48 -12.95 -6.96
N LYS A 28 -16.57 -14.17 -6.41
CA LYS A 28 -17.84 -14.90 -6.28
C LYS A 28 -18.83 -14.10 -5.43
N GLY A 29 -20.12 -14.26 -5.71
CA GLY A 29 -21.20 -13.51 -5.04
C GLY A 29 -21.30 -13.73 -3.52
N VAL A 30 -20.67 -14.78 -2.97
CA VAL A 30 -20.58 -15.04 -1.53
C VAL A 30 -19.94 -13.86 -0.77
N PHE A 31 -18.91 -13.22 -1.34
CA PHE A 31 -18.24 -12.08 -0.70
C PHE A 31 -19.15 -10.86 -0.55
N ARG A 32 -20.12 -10.69 -1.45
CA ARG A 32 -21.15 -9.64 -1.29
C ARG A 32 -22.10 -9.92 -0.14
N LYS A 33 -22.45 -11.19 0.09
CA LYS A 33 -23.31 -11.60 1.21
C LYS A 33 -22.59 -11.43 2.54
N GLU A 34 -21.31 -11.75 2.59
CA GLU A 34 -20.47 -11.63 3.78
C GLU A 34 -19.95 -10.20 4.00
N LYS A 35 -20.25 -9.25 3.10
CA LYS A 35 -19.76 -7.86 3.11
C LYS A 35 -18.21 -7.76 3.12
N ILE A 36 -17.54 -8.80 2.63
CA ILE A 36 -16.08 -8.81 2.50
C ILE A 36 -15.73 -8.32 1.10
N LYS A 37 -14.93 -7.27 1.01
CA LYS A 37 -14.43 -6.73 -0.24
C LYS A 37 -12.98 -7.18 -0.44
N PRO A 38 -12.64 -7.84 -1.58
CA PRO A 38 -11.23 -8.11 -1.89
C PRO A 38 -10.45 -6.80 -2.05
N LEU A 39 -9.23 -6.78 -1.54
CA LEU A 39 -8.32 -5.63 -1.58
C LEU A 39 -7.06 -5.98 -2.36
N VAL A 40 -6.41 -4.99 -2.92
CA VAL A 40 -5.03 -5.14 -3.42
C VAL A 40 -4.14 -5.56 -2.26
N GLY A 41 -3.28 -6.55 -2.48
CA GLY A 41 -2.45 -7.17 -1.45
C GLY A 41 -3.06 -8.42 -0.80
N ASP A 42 -4.36 -8.71 -0.99
CA ASP A 42 -4.95 -9.95 -0.47
C ASP A 42 -4.29 -11.17 -1.09
N ASN A 43 -3.99 -12.16 -0.24
CA ASN A 43 -3.70 -13.51 -0.67
C ASN A 43 -5.03 -14.25 -0.87
N VAL A 44 -5.21 -14.88 -2.01
CA VAL A 44 -6.47 -15.48 -2.42
C VAL A 44 -6.31 -16.87 -3.01
N GLU A 45 -7.36 -17.66 -2.91
CA GLU A 45 -7.50 -18.87 -3.72
C GLU A 45 -8.38 -18.56 -4.93
N ILE A 46 -7.93 -18.97 -6.11
CA ILE A 46 -8.66 -18.82 -7.36
C ILE A 46 -9.03 -20.17 -7.96
N GLU A 47 -10.19 -20.21 -8.58
CA GLU A 47 -10.63 -21.26 -9.47
C GLU A 47 -10.40 -20.80 -10.91
N VAL A 48 -9.58 -21.51 -11.66
CA VAL A 48 -9.28 -21.20 -13.05
C VAL A 48 -10.46 -21.63 -13.92
N LEU A 49 -10.95 -20.72 -14.74
CA LEU A 49 -12.03 -20.98 -15.71
C LEU A 49 -11.47 -21.20 -17.11
N ASP A 50 -10.44 -20.46 -17.47
CA ASP A 50 -9.76 -20.54 -18.76
C ASP A 50 -8.27 -20.32 -18.56
N GLU A 51 -7.49 -21.35 -18.84
CA GLU A 51 -6.02 -21.33 -18.72
C GLU A 51 -5.38 -20.51 -19.85
N SER A 52 -5.94 -20.57 -21.04
CA SER A 52 -5.41 -19.90 -22.23
C SER A 52 -5.60 -18.37 -22.16
N GLU A 53 -6.75 -17.94 -21.68
CA GLU A 53 -7.08 -16.53 -21.49
C GLU A 53 -6.74 -16.00 -20.09
N LYS A 54 -6.20 -16.85 -19.21
CA LYS A 54 -5.87 -16.50 -17.82
C LYS A 54 -7.05 -15.89 -17.07
N LYS A 55 -8.21 -16.56 -17.15
CA LYS A 55 -9.44 -16.13 -16.47
C LYS A 55 -9.79 -17.03 -15.30
N GLY A 56 -10.34 -16.46 -14.24
CA GLY A 56 -10.72 -17.21 -13.05
C GLY A 56 -11.73 -16.50 -12.14
N ASN A 57 -12.03 -17.15 -11.03
CA ASN A 57 -12.84 -16.60 -9.95
C ASN A 57 -12.06 -16.65 -8.64
N ILE A 58 -12.14 -15.59 -7.85
CA ILE A 58 -11.70 -15.63 -6.46
C ILE A 58 -12.75 -16.41 -5.68
N VAL A 59 -12.31 -17.51 -5.05
CA VAL A 59 -13.18 -18.39 -4.27
C VAL A 59 -12.98 -18.21 -2.76
N LYS A 60 -11.80 -17.72 -2.34
CA LYS A 60 -11.47 -17.49 -0.95
C LYS A 60 -10.47 -16.39 -0.80
N ILE A 61 -10.64 -15.56 0.23
CA ILE A 61 -9.65 -14.58 0.71
C ILE A 61 -9.01 -15.19 1.96
N LEU A 62 -7.69 -15.28 1.96
CA LEU A 62 -6.92 -15.79 3.09
C LEU A 62 -6.84 -14.74 4.21
N PRO A 63 -6.57 -15.14 5.46
CA PRO A 63 -6.46 -14.19 6.57
C PRO A 63 -5.45 -13.08 6.28
N ARG A 64 -5.84 -11.84 6.57
CA ARG A 64 -4.99 -10.65 6.45
C ARG A 64 -4.09 -10.50 7.66
N GLN A 65 -2.85 -10.10 7.46
CA GLN A 65 -1.96 -9.65 8.54
C GLN A 65 -2.35 -8.25 9.01
N ASN A 66 -2.63 -7.37 8.05
CA ASN A 66 -3.08 -6.00 8.28
C ASN A 66 -3.91 -5.51 7.10
N GLU A 67 -4.61 -4.40 7.31
CA GLU A 67 -5.35 -3.72 6.23
C GLU A 67 -5.47 -2.23 6.51
N LEU A 68 -5.51 -1.43 5.44
CA LEU A 68 -5.82 -0.02 5.47
C LEU A 68 -7.11 0.26 4.72
N ILE A 69 -7.85 1.28 5.18
CA ILE A 69 -9.06 1.77 4.52
C ILE A 69 -8.70 2.75 3.41
N ARG A 70 -7.69 3.58 3.65
CA ARG A 70 -7.18 4.57 2.67
C ARG A 70 -5.66 4.65 2.78
N PRO A 71 -4.96 4.18 1.75
CA PRO A 71 -5.46 3.44 0.59
C PRO A 71 -6.10 2.10 0.98
N ALA A 72 -7.04 1.60 0.15
CA ALA A 72 -7.70 0.31 0.40
C ALA A 72 -6.78 -0.84 -0.03
N VAL A 73 -5.92 -1.28 0.88
CA VAL A 73 -4.90 -2.32 0.66
C VAL A 73 -4.78 -3.24 1.87
N ALA A 74 -4.28 -4.44 1.66
CA ALA A 74 -4.06 -5.45 2.69
C ALA A 74 -2.66 -6.06 2.62
N ASN A 75 -2.22 -6.71 3.70
CA ASN A 75 -0.95 -7.42 3.81
C ASN A 75 0.25 -6.54 3.42
N ILE A 76 0.35 -5.39 4.06
CA ILE A 76 1.41 -4.40 3.84
C ILE A 76 2.61 -4.80 4.68
N ASP A 77 3.76 -4.96 4.05
CA ASP A 77 5.03 -5.28 4.71
C ASP A 77 5.76 -4.02 5.18
N GLN A 78 5.60 -2.90 4.44
CA GLN A 78 6.22 -1.61 4.74
C GLN A 78 5.46 -0.47 4.08
N ALA A 79 5.37 0.67 4.75
CA ALA A 79 4.83 1.91 4.22
C ALA A 79 5.94 2.92 3.95
N LEU A 80 6.01 3.44 2.72
CA LEU A 80 6.81 4.61 2.40
C LEU A 80 5.91 5.83 2.44
N VAL A 81 6.11 6.69 3.43
CA VAL A 81 5.33 7.93 3.59
C VAL A 81 6.13 9.09 3.02
N VAL A 82 5.64 9.64 1.91
CA VAL A 82 6.32 10.71 1.17
C VAL A 82 5.69 12.06 1.49
N PHE A 83 6.49 13.00 1.98
CA PHE A 83 6.08 14.37 2.28
C PHE A 83 7.01 15.36 1.62
N ALA A 84 6.47 16.51 1.17
CA ALA A 84 7.30 17.61 0.72
C ALA A 84 7.86 18.38 1.93
N ILE A 85 9.15 18.73 1.88
CA ILE A 85 9.79 19.57 2.89
C ILE A 85 9.21 20.99 2.82
N THR A 86 8.94 21.47 1.60
CA THR A 86 8.39 22.79 1.33
C THR A 86 7.58 22.79 0.03
N LYS A 87 6.72 23.79 -0.14
CA LYS A 87 5.89 24.00 -1.35
C LYS A 87 5.15 22.76 -1.86
N PRO A 88 4.07 22.31 -1.18
CA PRO A 88 3.42 22.97 -0.04
C PRO A 88 4.15 22.74 1.28
N ASN A 89 3.92 23.62 2.27
CA ASN A 89 4.43 23.39 3.62
C ASN A 89 3.84 22.10 4.19
N PRO A 90 4.64 21.29 4.88
CA PRO A 90 4.18 20.04 5.42
C PRO A 90 3.11 20.24 6.50
N HIS A 91 2.06 19.43 6.45
CA HIS A 91 1.07 19.36 7.51
C HIS A 91 1.49 18.28 8.52
N PHE A 92 2.26 18.64 9.53
CA PHE A 92 2.77 17.71 10.53
C PHE A 92 1.67 16.93 11.24
N ASN A 93 0.55 17.54 11.59
CA ASN A 93 -0.59 16.84 12.17
C ASN A 93 -1.12 15.70 11.27
N LEU A 94 -1.06 15.87 9.95
CA LEU A 94 -1.46 14.84 9.01
C LEU A 94 -0.43 13.71 8.98
N LEU A 95 0.86 14.07 8.95
CA LEU A 95 1.95 13.09 9.01
C LEU A 95 1.88 12.28 10.30
N ASP A 96 1.75 12.93 11.45
CA ASP A 96 1.66 12.26 12.74
C ASP A 96 0.46 11.31 12.83
N ARG A 97 -0.69 11.69 12.28
CA ARG A 97 -1.86 10.78 12.18
C ARG A 97 -1.60 9.55 11.32
N PHE A 98 -0.88 9.70 10.21
CA PHE A 98 -0.46 8.56 9.41
C PHE A 98 0.48 7.64 10.19
N LEU A 99 1.45 8.20 10.90
CA LEU A 99 2.39 7.44 11.71
C LEU A 99 1.67 6.65 12.80
N VAL A 100 0.78 7.30 13.56
CA VAL A 100 -0.03 6.63 14.60
C VAL A 100 -0.91 5.53 13.99
N MET A 101 -1.49 5.76 12.82
CA MET A 101 -2.28 4.73 12.13
C MET A 101 -1.42 3.53 11.72
N MET A 102 -0.21 3.75 11.21
CA MET A 102 0.71 2.67 10.84
C MET A 102 1.17 1.89 12.07
N GLU A 103 1.54 2.57 13.15
CA GLU A 103 1.88 1.95 14.43
C GLU A 103 0.74 1.08 14.96
N SER A 104 -0.50 1.59 14.94
CA SER A 104 -1.68 0.83 15.39
C SER A 104 -1.96 -0.42 14.58
N LYS A 105 -1.39 -0.53 13.39
CA LYS A 105 -1.50 -1.68 12.48
C LYS A 105 -0.22 -2.50 12.41
N GLU A 106 0.78 -2.16 13.21
CA GLU A 106 2.10 -2.81 13.23
C GLU A 106 2.77 -2.81 11.85
N ILE A 107 2.60 -1.71 11.08
CA ILE A 107 3.18 -1.54 9.76
C ILE A 107 4.46 -0.70 9.89
N PRO A 108 5.65 -1.26 9.55
CA PRO A 108 6.89 -0.51 9.52
C PRO A 108 6.82 0.67 8.53
N VAL A 109 7.33 1.83 8.95
CA VAL A 109 7.30 3.06 8.14
C VAL A 109 8.71 3.51 7.81
N VAL A 110 8.89 3.94 6.56
CA VAL A 110 10.03 4.75 6.13
C VAL A 110 9.49 6.13 5.76
N LEU A 111 10.05 7.18 6.35
CA LEU A 111 9.73 8.56 5.98
C LEU A 111 10.60 8.99 4.81
N CYS A 112 9.99 9.60 3.80
CA CYS A 112 10.70 10.18 2.67
C CYS A 112 10.32 11.65 2.53
N PHE A 113 11.28 12.54 2.74
CA PHE A 113 11.13 13.97 2.54
C PHE A 113 11.59 14.35 1.14
N ASN A 114 10.68 14.85 0.34
CA ASN A 114 10.92 15.22 -1.05
C ASN A 114 11.14 16.75 -1.18
N LYS A 115 11.74 17.17 -2.30
CA LYS A 115 12.05 18.55 -2.66
C LYS A 115 13.21 19.17 -1.87
N GLU A 116 14.24 18.40 -1.60
CA GLU A 116 15.48 18.86 -0.98
C GLU A 116 16.12 20.03 -1.76
N ASP A 117 16.02 20.00 -3.08
CA ASP A 117 16.60 21.01 -3.99
C ASP A 117 16.05 22.45 -3.79
N ILE A 118 14.86 22.57 -3.21
CA ILE A 118 14.24 23.87 -2.90
C ILE A 118 14.07 24.13 -1.40
N ALA A 119 14.48 23.18 -0.57
CA ALA A 119 14.48 23.30 0.88
C ALA A 119 15.75 24.00 1.36
N THR A 120 15.66 24.63 2.52
CA THR A 120 16.84 25.19 3.21
C THR A 120 17.40 24.19 4.19
N ASP A 121 18.72 24.23 4.45
CA ASP A 121 19.37 23.37 5.45
C ASP A 121 18.70 23.42 6.83
N PRO A 122 18.27 24.57 7.36
CA PRO A 122 17.53 24.62 8.62
C PRO A 122 16.21 23.84 8.60
N GLN A 123 15.47 23.86 7.48
CA GLN A 123 14.21 23.09 7.33
C GLN A 123 14.46 21.59 7.35
N ILE A 124 15.52 21.13 6.70
CA ILE A 124 15.90 19.71 6.68
C ILE A 124 16.30 19.27 8.08
N LYS A 125 17.14 20.04 8.77
CA LYS A 125 17.58 19.74 10.14
C LYS A 125 16.43 19.69 11.13
N GLU A 126 15.48 20.61 11.05
CA GLU A 126 14.31 20.60 11.91
C GLU A 126 13.49 19.32 11.76
N LEU A 127 13.30 18.85 10.54
CA LEU A 127 12.61 17.60 10.28
C LEU A 127 13.38 16.37 10.79
N GLU A 128 14.68 16.34 10.59
CA GLU A 128 15.53 15.28 11.10
C GLU A 128 15.48 15.25 12.63
N GLU A 129 15.61 16.37 13.32
CA GLU A 129 15.54 16.44 14.78
C GLU A 129 14.19 15.97 15.33
N ILE A 130 13.07 16.31 14.67
CA ILE A 130 11.73 15.90 15.12
C ILE A 130 11.53 14.38 14.95
N TYR A 131 11.84 13.83 13.78
CA TYR A 131 11.46 12.46 13.45
C TYR A 131 12.54 11.41 13.72
N GLU A 132 13.80 11.79 13.85
CA GLU A 132 14.87 10.89 14.29
C GLU A 132 14.61 10.36 15.71
N THR A 133 14.14 11.24 16.61
CA THR A 133 13.77 10.85 17.97
C THR A 133 12.61 9.87 18.03
N CYS A 134 11.78 9.80 16.99
CA CYS A 134 10.67 8.84 16.88
C CYS A 134 11.12 7.46 16.38
N GLY A 135 12.38 7.31 15.95
CA GLY A 135 12.96 6.04 15.52
C GLY A 135 12.56 5.58 14.12
N TYR A 136 11.98 6.46 13.29
CA TYR A 136 11.65 6.11 11.91
C TYR A 136 12.88 6.25 11.00
N PRO A 137 13.16 5.25 10.14
CA PRO A 137 14.12 5.43 9.06
C PRO A 137 13.69 6.58 8.15
N MET A 138 14.62 7.48 7.83
CA MET A 138 14.37 8.64 7.00
C MET A 138 15.18 8.58 5.71
N ALA A 139 14.60 9.06 4.63
CA ALA A 139 15.25 9.30 3.35
C ALA A 139 14.90 10.71 2.86
N VAL A 140 15.83 11.36 2.21
CA VAL A 140 15.64 12.67 1.59
C VAL A 140 15.81 12.51 0.09
N SER A 141 14.91 13.08 -0.70
CA SER A 141 14.94 12.93 -2.15
C SER A 141 14.69 14.26 -2.88
N TYR A 142 15.11 14.29 -4.15
CA TYR A 142 15.02 15.45 -5.04
C TYR A 142 13.66 15.55 -5.74
N THR A 143 13.46 16.65 -6.50
CA THR A 143 12.18 17.15 -7.05
C THR A 143 11.40 16.19 -7.93
N HIS A 144 12.00 15.18 -8.54
CA HIS A 144 11.37 14.30 -9.53
C HIS A 144 11.29 12.86 -9.07
N LEU A 145 10.50 12.60 -8.00
CA LEU A 145 9.93 11.28 -7.82
C LEU A 145 8.79 11.13 -8.84
N THR A 146 9.09 10.57 -10.00
CA THR A 146 8.07 10.06 -10.91
C THR A 146 7.64 8.70 -10.35
N LEU A 147 6.46 8.66 -9.75
CA LEU A 147 5.80 7.41 -9.36
C LEU A 147 5.22 6.71 -10.59
#